data_a91c8c25bcb491fad6f06564359087a8
#
_entry.id   a91c8c25bcb491fad6f06564359087a8
#
_cell.length_a   1.000
_cell.length_b   1.000
_cell.length_c   1.000
_cell.angle_alpha   90.00
_cell.angle_beta   90.00
_cell.angle_gamma   90.00
#
_symmetry.space_group_name_H-M   'P 1'
#
loop_
_entity.id
_entity.type
_entity.pdbx_description
1 polymer ?
#
loop_
_entity_poly.entity_id
_entity_poly.type
_entity_poly.pdbx_seq_one_letter_code
_entity_poly.pdbx_strand_id
1 'polypeptide(L)'
;MFEILAKFFRFSGKENENKFKLSIVIGLAEALASAMKIPAIMYVLIGLISKETMGKYIIGSIAIMGIAVTVDIICKRFSTVLQTEGGYNASAFTRIKIAEHLRYLPMGYFNSNSIGEISSVTTNTMEMLGDIAARVVMLTTQGILETTMIVLMILIFDWRIGLISAAGVVIFFVVNSIMQKAGKSDSEKKVQCDTELISQI
;
A
#
# COMPACT_ATOMS: atom_id res chain seq x y z
N MET A 1 11.57 -1.21 3.26
CA MET A 1 10.11 -1.06 3.28
C MET A 1 9.51 -1.35 4.66
N PHE A 2 9.74 -2.52 5.24
CA PHE A 2 9.27 -2.86 6.60
C PHE A 2 9.78 -1.91 7.69
N GLU A 3 11.01 -1.42 7.57
CA GLU A 3 11.58 -0.46 8.52
C GLU A 3 10.87 0.91 8.46
N ILE A 4 10.46 1.33 7.27
CA ILE A 4 9.68 2.56 7.07
C ILE A 4 8.29 2.40 7.68
N LEU A 5 7.63 1.27 7.44
CA LEU A 5 6.34 0.92 8.06
C LEU A 5 6.44 0.89 9.59
N ALA A 6 7.48 0.25 10.14
CA ALA A 6 7.67 0.18 11.58
C ALA A 6 7.92 1.57 12.22
N LYS A 7 8.72 2.42 11.57
CA LYS A 7 8.92 3.81 12.01
C LYS A 7 7.62 4.60 11.94
N PHE A 8 6.84 4.38 10.86
CA PHE A 8 5.56 5.05 10.68
C PHE A 8 4.53 4.62 11.72
N PHE A 9 4.38 3.33 12.02
CA PHE A 9 3.50 2.84 13.08
C PHE A 9 3.86 3.43 14.45
N ARG A 10 5.14 3.55 14.73
CA ARG A 10 5.65 4.15 15.98
C ARG A 10 5.32 5.64 16.11
N PHE A 11 5.27 6.34 14.97
CA PHE A 11 4.95 7.76 14.88
C PHE A 11 3.44 8.04 14.93
N SER A 12 2.62 7.13 14.40
CA SER A 12 1.17 7.28 14.21
C SER A 12 0.34 7.23 15.50
N GLY A 13 0.91 6.76 16.64
CA GLY A 13 0.18 6.54 17.88
C GLY A 13 -0.52 5.18 17.95
N LYS A 14 -0.73 4.68 19.18
CA LYS A 14 -1.24 3.30 19.41
C LYS A 14 -2.61 3.01 18.79
N GLU A 15 -3.50 3.98 18.75
CA GLU A 15 -4.85 3.81 18.20
C GLU A 15 -4.81 3.62 16.67
N ASN A 16 -4.03 4.44 16.00
CA ASN A 16 -3.85 4.36 14.55
C ASN A 16 -3.05 3.11 14.13
N GLU A 17 -2.10 2.67 14.96
CA GLU A 17 -1.37 1.43 14.76
C GLU A 17 -2.32 0.22 14.68
N ASN A 18 -3.33 0.16 15.53
CA ASN A 18 -4.32 -0.92 15.50
C ASN A 18 -5.19 -0.88 14.23
N LYS A 19 -5.57 0.30 13.75
CA LYS A 19 -6.32 0.46 12.48
C LYS A 19 -5.49 -0.04 11.30
N PHE A 20 -4.21 0.28 11.24
CA PHE A 20 -3.31 -0.21 10.20
C PHE A 20 -3.08 -1.72 10.27
N LYS A 21 -2.90 -2.28 11.47
CA LYS A 21 -2.79 -3.74 11.65
C LYS A 21 -4.05 -4.44 11.19
N LEU A 22 -5.22 -3.92 11.55
CA LEU A 22 -6.51 -4.46 11.12
C LEU A 22 -6.66 -4.37 9.60
N SER A 23 -6.23 -3.28 8.97
CA SER A 23 -6.27 -3.14 7.51
C SER A 23 -5.36 -4.15 6.80
N ILE A 24 -4.21 -4.51 7.39
CA ILE A 24 -3.32 -5.56 6.85
C ILE A 24 -3.99 -6.94 6.95
N VAL A 25 -4.66 -7.25 8.05
CA VAL A 25 -5.39 -8.52 8.22
C VAL A 25 -6.55 -8.63 7.21
N ILE A 26 -7.32 -7.53 7.03
CA ILE A 26 -8.37 -7.48 6.01
C ILE A 26 -7.76 -7.58 4.60
N GLY A 27 -6.62 -6.94 4.36
CA GLY A 27 -5.88 -7.04 3.11
C GLY A 27 -5.38 -8.46 2.80
N LEU A 28 -5.09 -9.27 3.82
CA LEU A 28 -4.80 -10.70 3.62
C LEU A 28 -6.04 -11.45 3.13
N ALA A 29 -7.21 -11.17 3.69
CA ALA A 29 -8.49 -11.75 3.23
C ALA A 29 -8.82 -11.28 1.79
N GLU A 30 -8.58 -10.01 1.46
CA GLU A 30 -8.68 -9.43 0.11
C GLU A 30 -7.76 -10.20 -0.87
N ALA A 31 -6.49 -10.40 -0.51
CA ALA A 31 -5.51 -11.13 -1.32
C ALA A 31 -5.92 -12.58 -1.57
N LEU A 32 -6.46 -13.26 -0.56
CA LEU A 32 -7.02 -14.62 -0.70
C LEU A 32 -8.22 -14.65 -1.64
N ALA A 33 -9.15 -13.71 -1.51
CA ALA A 33 -10.31 -13.60 -2.39
C ALA A 33 -9.89 -13.32 -3.84
N SER A 34 -8.92 -12.44 -4.05
CA SER A 34 -8.32 -12.19 -5.37
C SER A 34 -7.66 -13.44 -5.97
N ALA A 35 -6.92 -14.20 -5.16
CA ALA A 35 -6.27 -15.43 -5.59
C ALA A 35 -7.29 -16.54 -5.96
N MET A 36 -8.48 -16.57 -5.35
CA MET A 36 -9.54 -17.53 -5.66
C MET A 36 -10.13 -17.38 -7.08
N LYS A 37 -9.83 -16.28 -7.78
CA LYS A 37 -10.19 -16.11 -9.19
C LYS A 37 -9.47 -17.13 -10.09
N ILE A 38 -8.26 -17.57 -9.70
CA ILE A 38 -7.47 -18.56 -10.44
C ILE A 38 -8.14 -19.95 -10.44
N PRO A 39 -8.50 -20.55 -9.28
CA PRO A 39 -9.25 -21.81 -9.29
C PRO A 39 -10.58 -21.73 -10.03
N ALA A 40 -11.27 -20.59 -10.01
CA ALA A 40 -12.50 -20.43 -10.77
C ALA A 40 -12.28 -20.57 -12.30
N ILE A 41 -11.20 -19.98 -12.80
CA ILE A 41 -10.81 -20.12 -14.23
C ILE A 41 -10.36 -21.56 -14.53
N MET A 42 -9.53 -22.15 -13.68
CA MET A 42 -9.06 -23.52 -13.86
C MET A 42 -10.20 -24.54 -13.87
N TYR A 43 -11.25 -24.30 -13.05
CA TYR A 43 -12.42 -25.17 -13.00
C TYR A 43 -13.18 -25.21 -14.34
N VAL A 44 -13.29 -24.08 -15.05
CA VAL A 44 -13.84 -24.04 -16.41
C VAL A 44 -12.95 -24.79 -17.39
N LEU A 45 -11.64 -24.59 -17.34
CA LEU A 45 -10.70 -25.26 -18.24
C LEU A 45 -10.73 -26.78 -18.09
N ILE A 46 -10.81 -27.29 -16.85
CA ILE A 46 -10.98 -28.72 -16.57
C ILE A 46 -12.28 -29.23 -17.18
N GLY A 47 -13.39 -28.48 -17.03
CA GLY A 47 -14.67 -28.83 -17.65
C GLY A 47 -14.63 -28.92 -19.18
N LEU A 48 -13.87 -28.02 -19.81
CA LEU A 48 -13.67 -28.04 -21.27
C LEU A 48 -12.87 -29.26 -21.75
N ILE A 49 -11.87 -29.68 -20.97
CA ILE A 49 -11.02 -30.83 -21.32
C ILE A 49 -11.75 -32.15 -21.09
N SER A 50 -12.53 -32.24 -20.02
CA SER A 50 -13.18 -33.47 -19.57
C SER A 50 -14.37 -33.91 -20.42
N LYS A 51 -14.85 -33.09 -21.35
CA LYS A 51 -16.04 -33.32 -22.23
C LYS A 51 -17.30 -33.81 -21.49
N GLU A 52 -17.28 -33.83 -20.15
CA GLU A 52 -18.41 -34.15 -19.30
C GLU A 52 -19.37 -32.96 -19.19
N THR A 53 -20.47 -33.13 -18.47
CA THR A 53 -21.58 -32.17 -18.35
C THR A 53 -21.07 -30.72 -18.07
N MET A 54 -20.74 -30.01 -19.12
CA MET A 54 -20.15 -28.69 -19.15
C MET A 54 -20.92 -27.67 -18.26
N GLY A 55 -22.25 -27.85 -18.14
CA GLY A 55 -23.11 -26.99 -17.33
C GLY A 55 -22.74 -26.94 -15.85
N LYS A 56 -22.32 -28.06 -15.24
CA LYS A 56 -21.93 -28.09 -13.81
C LYS A 56 -20.65 -27.30 -13.54
N TYR A 57 -19.66 -27.41 -14.44
CA TYR A 57 -18.39 -26.71 -14.32
C TYR A 57 -18.57 -25.19 -14.52
N ILE A 58 -19.42 -24.78 -15.45
CA ILE A 58 -19.74 -23.37 -15.69
C ILE A 58 -20.45 -22.77 -14.48
N ILE A 59 -21.50 -23.42 -13.96
CA ILE A 59 -22.24 -22.90 -12.79
C ILE A 59 -21.33 -22.85 -11.57
N GLY A 60 -20.52 -23.88 -11.33
CA GLY A 60 -19.56 -23.90 -10.22
C GLY A 60 -18.53 -22.78 -10.31
N SER A 61 -17.96 -22.54 -11.50
CA SER A 61 -17.02 -21.46 -11.72
C SER A 61 -17.66 -20.07 -11.53
N ILE A 62 -18.87 -19.86 -12.04
CA ILE A 62 -19.61 -18.59 -11.84
C ILE A 62 -19.88 -18.36 -10.35
N ALA A 63 -20.25 -19.40 -9.61
CA ALA A 63 -20.49 -19.29 -8.17
C ALA A 63 -19.19 -18.93 -7.40
N ILE A 64 -18.08 -19.64 -7.67
CA ILE A 64 -16.78 -19.36 -7.04
C ILE A 64 -16.32 -17.94 -7.38
N MET A 65 -16.40 -17.55 -8.65
CA MET A 65 -16.01 -16.21 -9.12
C MET A 65 -16.87 -15.12 -8.48
N GLY A 66 -18.22 -15.33 -8.43
CA GLY A 66 -19.15 -14.40 -7.81
C GLY A 66 -18.85 -14.17 -6.33
N ILE A 67 -18.61 -15.25 -5.57
CA ILE A 67 -18.23 -15.17 -4.14
C ILE A 67 -16.87 -14.47 -4.01
N ALA A 68 -15.87 -14.86 -4.79
CA ALA A 68 -14.54 -14.27 -4.74
C ALA A 68 -14.56 -12.76 -5.01
N VAL A 69 -15.26 -12.32 -6.05
CA VAL A 69 -15.39 -10.89 -6.40
C VAL A 69 -16.16 -10.12 -5.34
N THR A 70 -17.23 -10.68 -4.79
CA THR A 70 -18.01 -10.02 -3.75
C THR A 70 -17.18 -9.81 -2.48
N VAL A 71 -16.47 -10.84 -2.03
CA VAL A 71 -15.57 -10.75 -0.86
C VAL A 71 -14.44 -9.78 -1.12
N ASP A 72 -13.82 -9.82 -2.29
CA ASP A 72 -12.75 -8.91 -2.73
C ASP A 72 -13.21 -7.43 -2.63
N ILE A 73 -14.36 -7.09 -3.19
CA ILE A 73 -14.91 -5.73 -3.15
C ILE A 73 -15.17 -5.27 -1.71
N ILE A 74 -15.77 -6.12 -0.88
CA ILE A 74 -16.08 -5.80 0.52
C ILE A 74 -14.79 -5.58 1.30
N CYS A 75 -13.84 -6.51 1.23
CA CYS A 75 -12.56 -6.42 1.94
C CYS A 75 -11.77 -5.20 1.49
N LYS A 76 -11.71 -4.93 0.18
CA LYS A 76 -11.03 -3.78 -0.41
C LYS A 76 -11.61 -2.46 0.10
N ARG A 77 -12.92 -2.34 0.15
CA ARG A 77 -13.58 -1.15 0.69
C ARG A 77 -13.21 -0.91 2.16
N PHE A 78 -13.30 -1.93 3.01
CA PHE A 78 -12.95 -1.81 4.42
C PHE A 78 -11.45 -1.53 4.62
N SER A 79 -10.58 -2.22 3.91
CA SER A 79 -9.13 -2.02 3.96
C SER A 79 -8.77 -0.58 3.57
N THR A 80 -9.29 -0.07 2.46
CA THR A 80 -9.03 1.30 1.98
C THR A 80 -9.52 2.36 2.97
N VAL A 81 -10.72 2.20 3.53
CA VAL A 81 -11.26 3.15 4.53
C VAL A 81 -10.38 3.19 5.76
N LEU A 82 -9.99 2.02 6.31
CA LEU A 82 -9.13 1.96 7.49
C LEU A 82 -7.73 2.57 7.24
N GLN A 83 -7.17 2.36 6.06
CA GLN A 83 -5.87 2.92 5.67
C GLN A 83 -5.92 4.43 5.54
N THR A 84 -6.96 4.94 4.87
CA THR A 84 -7.16 6.38 4.67
C THR A 84 -7.44 7.07 5.99
N GLU A 85 -8.35 6.54 6.79
CA GLU A 85 -8.66 7.07 8.13
C GLU A 85 -7.44 7.05 9.05
N GLY A 86 -6.67 5.94 9.02
CA GLY A 86 -5.42 5.82 9.76
C GLY A 86 -4.38 6.87 9.36
N GLY A 87 -4.24 7.16 8.07
CA GLY A 87 -3.33 8.18 7.53
C GLY A 87 -3.71 9.60 7.97
N TYR A 88 -4.97 9.97 7.80
CA TYR A 88 -5.45 11.30 8.22
C TYR A 88 -5.41 11.49 9.73
N ASN A 89 -5.79 10.48 10.51
CA ASN A 89 -5.71 10.55 11.97
C ASN A 89 -4.26 10.67 12.46
N ALA A 90 -3.30 9.99 11.81
CA ALA A 90 -1.89 10.13 12.13
C ALA A 90 -1.38 11.56 11.86
N SER A 91 -1.79 12.16 10.74
CA SER A 91 -1.48 13.54 10.41
C SER A 91 -2.08 14.50 11.43
N ALA A 92 -3.36 14.34 11.78
CA ALA A 92 -4.04 15.17 12.78
C ALA A 92 -3.38 15.07 14.18
N PHE A 93 -3.07 13.85 14.61
CA PHE A 93 -2.38 13.62 15.88
C PHE A 93 -1.02 14.31 15.93
N THR A 94 -0.28 14.26 14.83
CA THR A 94 1.03 14.92 14.75
C THR A 94 0.92 16.43 14.78
N ARG A 95 -0.09 17.02 14.10
CA ARG A 95 -0.38 18.46 14.16
C ARG A 95 -0.63 18.93 15.61
N ILE A 96 -1.45 18.17 16.35
CA ILE A 96 -1.72 18.47 17.77
C ILE A 96 -0.43 18.42 18.60
N LYS A 97 0.40 17.39 18.38
CA LYS A 97 1.67 17.23 19.09
C LYS A 97 2.67 18.36 18.77
N ILE A 98 2.71 18.83 17.53
CA ILE A 98 3.50 20.01 17.16
C ILE A 98 2.97 21.24 17.86
N ALA A 99 1.66 21.49 17.85
CA ALA A 99 1.03 22.63 18.49
C ALA A 99 1.29 22.64 20.02
N GLU A 100 1.22 21.48 20.68
CA GLU A 100 1.59 21.34 22.08
C GLU A 100 3.05 21.69 22.33
N HIS A 101 3.96 21.25 21.49
CA HIS A 101 5.39 21.56 21.62
C HIS A 101 5.67 23.06 21.43
N LEU A 102 5.00 23.70 20.48
CA LEU A 102 5.12 25.15 20.24
C LEU A 102 4.75 26.01 21.45
N ARG A 103 3.85 25.53 22.31
CA ARG A 103 3.44 26.25 23.53
C ARG A 103 4.58 26.41 24.54
N TYR A 104 5.60 25.58 24.48
CA TYR A 104 6.75 25.61 25.37
C TYR A 104 7.94 26.42 24.83
N LEU A 105 7.85 26.91 23.58
CA LEU A 105 8.91 27.71 22.99
C LEU A 105 8.85 29.16 23.47
N PRO A 106 10.02 29.80 23.72
CA PRO A 106 10.07 31.20 24.10
C PRO A 106 9.57 32.11 23.00
N MET A 107 8.93 33.23 23.36
CA MET A 107 8.36 34.19 22.39
C MET A 107 9.35 34.71 21.37
N GLY A 108 10.63 34.80 21.68
CA GLY A 108 11.69 35.19 20.75
C GLY A 108 11.92 34.27 19.59
N TYR A 109 11.37 33.03 19.63
CA TYR A 109 11.40 32.08 18.53
C TYR A 109 10.41 32.45 17.41
N PHE A 110 9.34 33.15 17.77
CA PHE A 110 8.25 33.51 16.84
C PHE A 110 8.55 34.80 16.07
N ASN A 111 9.35 34.70 15.02
CA ASN A 111 9.54 35.77 14.06
C ASN A 111 8.75 35.49 12.77
N SER A 112 8.68 36.43 11.84
CA SER A 112 7.91 36.26 10.59
C SER A 112 8.34 35.05 9.76
N ASN A 113 9.63 34.75 9.74
CA ASN A 113 10.17 33.60 9.00
C ASN A 113 9.83 32.27 9.67
N SER A 114 10.00 32.19 11.00
CA SER A 114 9.70 30.95 11.74
C SER A 114 8.21 30.63 11.76
N ILE A 115 7.33 31.63 11.82
CA ILE A 115 5.87 31.44 11.72
C ILE A 115 5.49 30.89 10.34
N GLY A 116 6.06 31.41 9.27
CA GLY A 116 5.85 30.92 7.91
C GLY A 116 6.28 29.46 7.74
N GLU A 117 7.45 29.11 8.24
CA GLU A 117 7.99 27.76 8.20
C GLU A 117 7.13 26.78 9.03
N ILE A 118 6.77 27.14 10.26
CA ILE A 118 5.89 26.34 11.13
C ILE A 118 4.54 26.11 10.45
N SER A 119 3.95 27.16 9.87
CA SER A 119 2.66 27.07 9.17
C SER A 119 2.77 26.13 7.97
N SER A 120 3.81 26.25 7.16
CA SER A 120 4.05 25.39 6.00
C SER A 120 4.23 23.91 6.41
N VAL A 121 5.03 23.64 7.43
CA VAL A 121 5.24 22.29 7.94
C VAL A 121 3.95 21.71 8.50
N THR A 122 3.21 22.48 9.31
CA THR A 122 1.99 21.99 9.96
C THR A 122 0.86 21.76 8.98
N THR A 123 0.78 22.52 7.90
CA THR A 123 -0.28 22.39 6.88
C THR A 123 0.13 21.45 5.78
N ASN A 124 1.11 21.81 4.97
CA ASN A 124 1.45 21.09 3.74
C ASN A 124 2.21 19.80 3.99
N THR A 125 3.25 19.85 4.84
CA THR A 125 4.09 18.67 5.08
C THR A 125 3.34 17.58 5.83
N MET A 126 2.47 17.95 6.78
CA MET A 126 1.68 16.96 7.53
C MET A 126 0.58 16.33 6.69
N GLU A 127 -0.04 17.06 5.76
CA GLU A 127 -1.00 16.52 4.81
C GLU A 127 -0.32 15.53 3.87
N MET A 128 0.80 15.92 3.28
CA MET A 128 1.60 15.03 2.42
C MET A 128 2.05 13.76 3.16
N LEU A 129 2.45 13.86 4.43
CA LEU A 129 2.84 12.70 5.23
C LEU A 129 1.66 11.75 5.46
N GLY A 130 0.45 12.26 5.72
CA GLY A 130 -0.75 11.44 5.87
C GLY A 130 -1.07 10.65 4.59
N ASP A 131 -1.00 11.31 3.44
CA ASP A 131 -1.25 10.69 2.13
C ASP A 131 -0.18 9.63 1.78
N ILE A 132 1.10 9.95 1.98
CA ILE A 132 2.21 9.01 1.73
C ILE A 132 2.06 7.78 2.62
N ALA A 133 1.70 7.98 3.85
CA ALA A 133 1.51 6.91 4.82
C ALA A 133 0.40 5.94 4.42
N ALA A 134 -0.79 6.45 4.12
CA ALA A 134 -1.91 5.65 3.63
C ALA A 134 -1.52 4.91 2.35
N ARG A 135 -0.85 5.58 1.42
CA ARG A 135 -0.38 4.99 0.16
C ARG A 135 0.65 3.88 0.35
N VAL A 136 1.61 4.04 1.27
CA VAL A 136 2.62 3.00 1.56
C VAL A 136 1.97 1.74 2.12
N VAL A 137 1.02 1.87 3.05
CA VAL A 137 0.27 0.73 3.59
C VAL A 137 -0.57 0.06 2.50
N MET A 138 -1.26 0.84 1.67
CA MET A 138 -2.05 0.35 0.55
C MET A 138 -1.19 -0.45 -0.45
N LEU A 139 -0.06 0.09 -0.89
CA LEU A 139 0.86 -0.59 -1.81
C LEU A 139 1.44 -1.88 -1.22
N THR A 140 1.70 -1.91 0.09
CA THR A 140 2.17 -3.12 0.76
C THR A 140 1.09 -4.19 0.79
N THR A 141 -0.15 -3.83 1.10
CA THR A 141 -1.28 -4.75 1.22
C THR A 141 -1.69 -5.27 -0.15
N GLN A 142 -2.01 -4.38 -1.08
CA GLN A 142 -2.50 -4.74 -2.41
C GLN A 142 -1.37 -5.23 -3.33
N GLY A 143 -0.17 -4.65 -3.27
CA GLY A 143 0.93 -5.06 -4.13
C GLY A 143 1.58 -6.36 -3.69
N ILE A 144 2.10 -6.41 -2.47
CA ILE A 144 2.92 -7.55 -2.01
C ILE A 144 2.06 -8.74 -1.61
N LEU A 145 1.02 -8.53 -0.79
CA LEU A 145 0.19 -9.64 -0.30
C LEU A 145 -0.60 -10.28 -1.44
N GLU A 146 -1.24 -9.47 -2.29
CA GLU A 146 -2.03 -9.97 -3.41
C GLU A 146 -1.15 -10.75 -4.40
N THR A 147 -0.01 -10.19 -4.82
CA THR A 147 0.91 -10.87 -5.73
C THR A 147 1.43 -12.18 -5.13
N THR A 148 1.78 -12.19 -3.85
CA THR A 148 2.27 -13.39 -3.17
C THR A 148 1.20 -14.48 -3.13
N MET A 149 -0.05 -14.12 -2.81
CA MET A 149 -1.16 -15.09 -2.77
C MET A 149 -1.51 -15.64 -4.15
N ILE A 150 -1.45 -14.81 -5.19
CA ILE A 150 -1.65 -15.25 -6.58
C ILE A 150 -0.58 -16.27 -6.99
N VAL A 151 0.69 -15.98 -6.72
CA VAL A 151 1.81 -16.87 -7.06
C VAL A 151 1.70 -18.20 -6.29
N LEU A 152 1.35 -18.15 -5.00
CA LEU A 152 1.13 -19.35 -4.19
C LEU A 152 -0.02 -20.20 -4.75
N MET A 153 -1.12 -19.57 -5.17
CA MET A 153 -2.24 -20.29 -5.78
C MET A 153 -1.85 -20.96 -7.08
N ILE A 154 -1.10 -20.28 -7.95
CA ILE A 154 -0.60 -20.88 -9.20
C ILE A 154 0.34 -22.05 -8.90
N LEU A 155 1.22 -21.95 -7.90
CA LEU A 155 2.13 -23.01 -7.47
C LEU A 155 1.39 -24.27 -7.01
N ILE A 156 0.24 -24.13 -6.37
CA ILE A 156 -0.59 -25.24 -5.91
C ILE A 156 -1.20 -26.00 -7.10
N PHE A 157 -1.60 -25.27 -8.16
CA PHE A 157 -2.20 -25.87 -9.36
C PHE A 157 -1.18 -26.48 -10.31
N ASP A 158 -0.11 -25.75 -10.62
CA ASP A 158 0.98 -26.22 -11.46
C ASP A 158 2.30 -25.61 -10.98
N TRP A 159 3.17 -26.45 -10.40
CA TRP A 159 4.45 -26.02 -9.87
C TRP A 159 5.39 -25.42 -10.94
N ARG A 160 5.25 -25.84 -12.22
CA ARG A 160 6.07 -25.36 -13.33
C ARG A 160 5.71 -23.92 -13.70
N ILE A 161 4.42 -23.66 -13.85
CA ILE A 161 3.90 -22.32 -14.14
C ILE A 161 4.13 -21.41 -12.93
N GLY A 162 3.92 -21.92 -11.71
CA GLY A 162 4.16 -21.21 -10.47
C GLY A 162 5.62 -20.77 -10.31
N LEU A 163 6.60 -21.63 -10.66
CA LEU A 163 8.01 -21.27 -10.62
C LEU A 163 8.37 -20.18 -11.65
N ILE A 164 7.83 -20.27 -12.86
CA ILE A 164 8.03 -19.23 -13.88
C ILE A 164 7.44 -17.90 -13.40
N SER A 165 6.24 -17.92 -12.83
CA SER A 165 5.58 -16.74 -12.29
C SER A 165 6.37 -16.14 -11.12
N ALA A 166 6.88 -16.98 -10.20
CA ALA A 166 7.72 -16.56 -9.09
C ALA A 166 9.02 -15.90 -9.58
N ALA A 167 9.68 -16.50 -10.58
CA ALA A 167 10.88 -15.92 -11.19
C ALA A 167 10.57 -14.56 -11.82
N GLY A 168 9.45 -14.43 -12.53
CA GLY A 168 8.99 -13.14 -13.08
C GLY A 168 8.80 -12.06 -12.02
N VAL A 169 8.19 -12.41 -10.88
CA VAL A 169 8.02 -11.49 -9.75
C VAL A 169 9.37 -11.07 -9.16
N VAL A 170 10.31 -12.00 -8.99
CA VAL A 170 11.67 -11.67 -8.51
C VAL A 170 12.38 -10.71 -9.47
N ILE A 171 12.34 -10.98 -10.77
CA ILE A 171 12.91 -10.10 -11.80
C ILE A 171 12.26 -8.71 -11.73
N PHE A 172 10.94 -8.64 -11.60
CA PHE A 172 10.22 -7.37 -11.46
C PHE A 172 10.71 -6.56 -10.25
N PHE A 173 10.88 -7.20 -9.08
CA PHE A 173 11.40 -6.53 -7.89
C PHE A 173 12.84 -6.06 -8.05
N VAL A 174 13.69 -6.83 -8.72
CA VAL A 174 15.07 -6.43 -9.00
C VAL A 174 15.11 -5.21 -9.91
N VAL A 175 14.38 -5.25 -11.03
CA VAL A 175 14.29 -4.12 -11.97
C VAL A 175 13.74 -2.87 -11.28
N ASN A 176 12.65 -3.02 -10.52
CA ASN A 176 12.06 -1.91 -9.78
C ASN A 176 13.03 -1.31 -8.74
N SER A 177 13.81 -2.15 -8.06
CA SER A 177 14.84 -1.69 -7.12
C SER A 177 15.96 -0.89 -7.80
N ILE A 178 16.36 -1.29 -9.00
CA ILE A 178 17.35 -0.57 -9.81
C ILE A 178 16.78 0.78 -10.27
N MET A 179 15.54 0.79 -10.77
CA MET A 179 14.86 2.02 -11.20
C MET A 179 14.67 3.01 -10.04
N GLN A 180 14.32 2.54 -8.85
CA GLN A 180 14.19 3.40 -7.67
C GLN A 180 15.52 4.03 -7.25
N LYS A 181 16.64 3.29 -7.34
CA LYS A 181 17.97 3.84 -7.06
C LYS A 181 18.37 4.92 -8.07
N ALA A 182 18.11 4.68 -9.36
CA ALA A 182 18.35 5.66 -10.42
C ALA A 182 17.49 6.92 -10.23
N GLY A 183 16.18 6.74 -10.00
CA GLY A 183 15.26 7.85 -9.78
C GLY A 183 15.57 8.68 -8.52
N LYS A 184 16.15 8.07 -7.47
CA LYS A 184 16.60 8.80 -6.29
C LYS A 184 17.78 9.72 -6.60
N SER A 185 18.76 9.23 -7.36
CA SER A 185 19.89 10.04 -7.80
C SER A 185 19.46 11.22 -8.66
N ASP A 186 18.50 11.03 -9.55
CA ASP A 186 18.01 12.12 -10.42
C ASP A 186 17.16 13.12 -9.62
N SER A 187 16.41 12.67 -8.63
CA SER A 187 15.66 13.56 -7.73
C SER A 187 16.58 14.43 -6.86
N GLU A 188 17.69 13.86 -6.36
CA GLU A 188 18.69 14.61 -5.59
C GLU A 188 19.36 15.70 -6.46
N LYS A 189 19.70 15.38 -7.71
CA LYS A 189 20.23 16.37 -8.68
C LYS A 189 19.23 17.50 -8.96
N LYS A 190 17.94 17.15 -9.14
CA LYS A 190 16.90 18.13 -9.39
C LYS A 190 16.75 19.10 -8.21
N VAL A 191 16.72 18.59 -6.98
CA VAL A 191 16.65 19.42 -5.77
C VAL A 191 17.87 20.33 -5.64
N GLN A 192 19.06 19.86 -5.99
CA GLN A 192 20.28 20.69 -6.00
C GLN A 192 20.18 21.84 -7.02
N CYS A 193 19.77 21.54 -8.27
CA CYS A 193 19.56 22.55 -9.29
C CYS A 193 18.48 23.59 -8.88
N ASP A 194 17.38 23.15 -8.30
CA ASP A 194 16.32 24.05 -7.82
C ASP A 194 16.84 24.95 -6.69
N THR A 195 17.68 24.42 -5.79
CA THR A 195 18.29 25.19 -4.70
C THR A 195 19.30 26.22 -5.22
N GLU A 196 20.11 25.84 -6.21
CA GLU A 196 21.05 26.79 -6.87
C GLU A 196 20.32 27.91 -7.59
N LEU A 197 19.22 27.62 -8.30
CA LEU A 197 18.38 28.63 -8.95
C LEU A 197 17.80 29.63 -7.93
N ILE A 198 17.30 29.15 -6.79
CA ILE A 198 16.75 30.01 -5.73
C ILE A 198 17.84 30.87 -5.08
N SER A 199 19.08 30.38 -5.02
CA SER A 199 20.20 31.13 -4.43
C SER A 199 20.73 32.26 -5.34
N GLN A 200 20.35 32.27 -6.62
CA GLN A 200 20.77 33.30 -7.62
C GLN A 200 19.74 34.45 -7.80
N ILE A 201 18.58 34.33 -7.12
CA ILE A 201 17.53 35.36 -7.10
C ILE A 201 17.57 36.11 -5.77
#